data_d23b64b4bdce4472c6c40be72981a8ca
#
_entry.id   d23b64b4bdce4472c6c40be72981a8ca
#
_cell.length_a   1.000
_cell.length_b   1.000
_cell.length_c   1.000
_cell.angle_alpha   90.00
_cell.angle_beta   90.00
_cell.angle_gamma   90.00
#
_symmetry.space_group_name_H-M   'P 1'
#
loop_
_entity.id
_entity.type
_entity.pdbx_description
1 polymer ?
#
loop_
_entity_poly.entity_id
_entity_poly.type
_entity_poly.pdbx_seq_one_letter_code
_entity_poly.pdbx_strand_id
1 'polypeptide(L)'
;MSVENIHRYLDHAVLKPELSRAEAREAIRLGIDYKVRTVCVRPSDIELAAEMCKGTETEVSCVLAFPHGCTTSAVKAAEAKEYISAGTNEIDMVVNFGYVRSAMWDEVVADIRAVTDVAKPHGIPVKVIFETAYLTTDEITRTTECAIQANADFVKTSTGFAGEGATEEGVRAMVEAAQGRIEVKASGGIRDRATAERFVKLGVTRIGNGFSSTKAICEGAGSGSGAY
;
A
#
# COMPACT_ATOMS: atom_id res chain seq x y z
N MET A 1 -18.15 1.00 18.15
CA MET A 1 -18.94 1.49 17.00
C MET A 1 -18.31 0.89 15.75
N SER A 2 -19.11 0.39 14.82
CA SER A 2 -18.66 -0.11 13.52
C SER A 2 -18.21 1.05 12.63
N VAL A 3 -17.21 0.82 11.78
CA VAL A 3 -16.76 1.80 10.78
C VAL A 3 -17.76 1.80 9.63
N GLU A 4 -18.42 2.94 9.38
CA GLU A 4 -19.26 3.09 8.21
C GLU A 4 -18.39 3.10 6.94
N ASN A 5 -18.93 2.54 5.85
CA ASN A 5 -18.25 2.52 4.55
C ASN A 5 -16.83 1.94 4.59
N ILE A 6 -16.61 0.86 5.34
CA ILE A 6 -15.28 0.22 5.48
C ILE A 6 -14.63 -0.07 4.11
N HIS A 7 -15.42 -0.37 3.08
CA HIS A 7 -14.94 -0.62 1.72
C HIS A 7 -14.14 0.56 1.14
N ARG A 8 -14.42 1.80 1.59
CA ARG A 8 -13.65 2.99 1.14
C ARG A 8 -12.30 3.15 1.83
N TYR A 9 -12.02 2.36 2.85
CA TYR A 9 -10.69 2.25 3.44
C TYR A 9 -9.82 1.20 2.72
N LEU A 10 -10.41 0.34 1.86
CA LEU A 10 -9.71 -0.82 1.31
C LEU A 10 -8.93 -0.51 0.04
N ASP A 11 -7.64 -0.83 0.06
CA ASP A 11 -6.82 -1.11 -1.11
C ASP A 11 -6.82 -2.62 -1.32
N HIS A 12 -7.62 -3.07 -2.27
CA HIS A 12 -7.88 -4.45 -2.61
C HIS A 12 -6.74 -5.01 -3.46
N ALA A 13 -5.86 -5.82 -2.87
CA ALA A 13 -4.63 -6.26 -3.49
C ALA A 13 -4.81 -7.50 -4.38
N VAL A 14 -4.46 -7.34 -5.65
CA VAL A 14 -4.40 -8.39 -6.69
C VAL A 14 -2.93 -8.56 -7.08
N LEU A 15 -2.12 -9.10 -6.15
CA LEU A 15 -0.66 -9.06 -6.24
C LEU A 15 0.01 -10.42 -6.34
N LYS A 16 -0.71 -11.53 -6.21
CA LYS A 16 -0.12 -12.87 -6.34
C LYS A 16 0.54 -13.03 -7.70
N PRO A 17 1.85 -13.36 -7.76
CA PRO A 17 2.59 -13.38 -9.01
C PRO A 17 2.11 -14.47 -9.99
N GLU A 18 1.52 -15.54 -9.47
CA GLU A 18 1.04 -16.69 -10.23
C GLU A 18 -0.34 -16.49 -10.89
N LEU A 19 -1.06 -15.41 -10.56
CA LEU A 19 -2.39 -15.18 -11.15
C LEU A 19 -2.30 -15.04 -12.67
N SER A 20 -3.10 -15.84 -13.36
CA SER A 20 -3.37 -15.66 -14.78
C SER A 20 -4.11 -14.34 -15.04
N ARG A 21 -4.10 -13.87 -16.27
CA ARG A 21 -4.82 -12.65 -16.67
C ARG A 21 -6.33 -12.74 -16.41
N ALA A 22 -6.91 -13.94 -16.55
CA ALA A 22 -8.34 -14.18 -16.28
C ALA A 22 -8.65 -14.07 -14.78
N GLU A 23 -7.85 -14.70 -13.92
CA GLU A 23 -7.99 -14.61 -12.47
C GLU A 23 -7.77 -13.18 -11.95
N ALA A 24 -6.78 -12.45 -12.49
CA ALA A 24 -6.57 -11.05 -12.15
C ALA A 24 -7.79 -10.19 -12.53
N ARG A 25 -8.39 -10.43 -13.71
CA ARG A 25 -9.62 -9.75 -14.15
C ARG A 25 -10.79 -10.01 -13.20
N GLU A 26 -11.00 -11.25 -12.77
CA GLU A 26 -12.04 -11.60 -11.81
C GLU A 26 -11.82 -10.94 -10.45
N ALA A 27 -10.57 -10.95 -9.95
CA ALA A 27 -10.22 -10.31 -8.71
C ALA A 27 -10.42 -8.78 -8.77
N ILE A 28 -10.02 -8.10 -9.86
CA ILE A 28 -10.28 -6.67 -10.08
C ILE A 28 -11.78 -6.41 -10.10
N ARG A 29 -12.59 -7.23 -10.78
CA ARG A 29 -14.05 -7.11 -10.82
C ARG A 29 -14.64 -7.15 -9.42
N LEU A 30 -14.20 -8.09 -8.59
CA LEU A 30 -14.63 -8.19 -7.20
C LEU A 30 -14.41 -6.88 -6.43
N GLY A 31 -13.23 -6.25 -6.59
CA GLY A 31 -12.93 -4.95 -5.96
C GLY A 31 -13.89 -3.84 -6.42
N ILE A 32 -14.19 -3.80 -7.72
CA ILE A 32 -15.14 -2.83 -8.30
C ILE A 32 -16.55 -3.06 -7.75
N ASP A 33 -17.01 -4.30 -7.69
CA ASP A 33 -18.36 -4.65 -7.22
C ASP A 33 -18.56 -4.26 -5.74
N TYR A 34 -17.50 -4.37 -4.91
CA TYR A 34 -17.50 -3.89 -3.52
C TYR A 34 -17.19 -2.40 -3.38
N LYS A 35 -16.96 -1.66 -4.47
CA LYS A 35 -16.64 -0.23 -4.49
C LYS A 35 -15.48 0.13 -3.54
N VAL A 36 -14.44 -0.70 -3.53
CA VAL A 36 -13.24 -0.45 -2.72
C VAL A 36 -12.57 0.87 -3.13
N ARG A 37 -11.70 1.43 -2.28
CA ARG A 37 -11.00 2.68 -2.61
C ARG A 37 -10.11 2.49 -3.83
N THR A 38 -9.23 1.49 -3.82
CA THR A 38 -8.42 1.12 -4.98
C THR A 38 -8.36 -0.38 -5.18
N VAL A 39 -8.20 -0.81 -6.42
CA VAL A 39 -7.60 -2.11 -6.73
C VAL A 39 -6.09 -1.90 -6.87
N CYS A 40 -5.32 -2.59 -6.02
CA CYS A 40 -3.86 -2.50 -6.00
C CYS A 40 -3.29 -3.67 -6.81
N VAL A 41 -2.69 -3.39 -7.94
CA VAL A 41 -2.33 -4.40 -8.94
C VAL A 41 -0.81 -4.53 -9.15
N ARG A 42 -0.40 -5.63 -9.79
CA ARG A 42 0.94 -5.80 -10.34
C ARG A 42 1.16 -4.79 -11.48
N PRO A 43 2.39 -4.35 -11.73
CA PRO A 43 2.68 -3.42 -12.84
C PRO A 43 2.12 -3.90 -14.19
N SER A 44 2.23 -5.20 -14.48
CA SER A 44 1.71 -5.81 -15.72
C SER A 44 0.19 -5.74 -15.89
N ASP A 45 -0.55 -5.40 -14.84
CA ASP A 45 -2.02 -5.37 -14.85
C ASP A 45 -2.59 -3.95 -14.73
N ILE A 46 -1.75 -2.89 -14.73
CA ILE A 46 -2.21 -1.49 -14.60
C ILE A 46 -3.20 -1.12 -15.71
N GLU A 47 -2.84 -1.35 -16.97
CA GLU A 47 -3.72 -1.02 -18.11
C GLU A 47 -5.06 -1.76 -18.05
N LEU A 48 -5.04 -3.05 -17.67
CA LEU A 48 -6.26 -3.84 -17.48
C LEU A 48 -7.14 -3.22 -16.38
N ALA A 49 -6.55 -2.88 -15.24
CA ALA A 49 -7.26 -2.30 -14.13
C ALA A 49 -7.82 -0.91 -14.49
N ALA A 50 -7.03 -0.08 -15.16
CA ALA A 50 -7.44 1.24 -15.62
C ALA A 50 -8.63 1.17 -16.58
N GLU A 51 -8.63 0.23 -17.53
CA GLU A 51 -9.76 -0.02 -18.42
C GLU A 51 -11.01 -0.42 -17.64
N MET A 52 -10.87 -1.37 -16.70
CA MET A 52 -12.00 -1.91 -15.94
C MET A 52 -12.59 -0.93 -14.93
N CYS A 53 -11.77 -0.09 -14.31
CA CYS A 53 -12.18 0.89 -13.31
C CYS A 53 -12.77 2.17 -13.93
N LYS A 54 -12.63 2.36 -15.23
CA LYS A 54 -13.14 3.56 -15.92
C LYS A 54 -14.64 3.76 -15.69
N GLY A 55 -14.99 4.94 -15.17
CA GLY A 55 -16.39 5.28 -14.87
C GLY A 55 -16.96 4.64 -13.61
N THR A 56 -16.12 4.02 -12.77
CA THR A 56 -16.50 3.49 -11.45
C THR A 56 -15.97 4.39 -10.33
N GLU A 57 -16.36 4.09 -9.08
CA GLU A 57 -15.84 4.78 -7.88
C GLU A 57 -14.49 4.24 -7.40
N THR A 58 -14.01 3.13 -7.99
CA THR A 58 -12.78 2.45 -7.62
C THR A 58 -11.63 2.93 -8.50
N GLU A 59 -10.53 3.34 -7.87
CA GLU A 59 -9.32 3.79 -8.53
C GLU A 59 -8.28 2.66 -8.63
N VAL A 60 -7.22 2.90 -9.39
CA VAL A 60 -6.12 1.94 -9.58
C VAL A 60 -4.92 2.40 -8.78
N SER A 61 -4.38 1.52 -7.93
CA SER A 61 -3.03 1.67 -7.37
C SER A 61 -2.13 0.54 -7.87
N CYS A 62 -0.83 0.78 -7.88
CA CYS A 62 0.15 -0.24 -8.24
C CYS A 62 1.29 -0.28 -7.23
N VAL A 63 2.01 -1.42 -7.20
CA VAL A 63 3.21 -1.57 -6.39
C VAL A 63 4.46 -1.24 -7.20
N LEU A 64 5.50 -0.68 -6.55
CA LEU A 64 6.73 -0.25 -7.19
C LEU A 64 7.96 -0.77 -6.40
N ALA A 65 9.00 -1.24 -7.10
CA ALA A 65 10.17 -1.91 -6.51
C ALA A 65 9.80 -3.07 -5.58
N PHE A 66 8.71 -3.73 -5.86
CA PHE A 66 8.04 -4.66 -4.96
C PHE A 66 8.46 -6.12 -5.21
N PRO A 67 8.61 -6.97 -4.14
CA PRO A 67 8.36 -6.61 -2.74
C PRO A 67 9.63 -6.20 -1.96
N HIS A 68 10.81 -6.15 -2.56
CA HIS A 68 12.08 -6.09 -1.86
C HIS A 68 12.67 -4.68 -1.67
N GLY A 69 12.24 -3.69 -2.43
CA GLY A 69 12.71 -2.31 -2.32
C GLY A 69 14.18 -2.04 -2.66
N CYS A 70 14.96 -3.06 -2.99
CA CYS A 70 16.42 -2.99 -3.12
C CYS A 70 16.94 -2.60 -4.51
N THR A 71 16.08 -2.18 -5.43
CA THR A 71 16.51 -1.62 -6.71
C THR A 71 17.00 -0.17 -6.53
N THR A 72 17.72 0.36 -7.53
CA THR A 72 18.25 1.73 -7.44
C THR A 72 17.15 2.78 -7.54
N SER A 73 17.36 3.95 -6.93
CA SER A 73 16.41 5.06 -6.99
C SER A 73 16.12 5.52 -8.42
N ALA A 74 17.11 5.45 -9.32
CA ALA A 74 16.92 5.76 -10.74
C ALA A 74 15.94 4.78 -11.43
N VAL A 75 16.01 3.48 -11.11
CA VAL A 75 15.06 2.48 -11.61
C VAL A 75 13.67 2.72 -11.03
N LYS A 76 13.55 3.02 -9.73
CA LYS A 76 12.26 3.38 -9.11
C LYS A 76 11.60 4.57 -9.79
N ALA A 77 12.38 5.61 -10.12
CA ALA A 77 11.89 6.77 -10.84
C ALA A 77 11.42 6.42 -12.27
N ALA A 78 12.11 5.49 -12.94
CA ALA A 78 11.71 5.00 -14.27
C ALA A 78 10.40 4.18 -14.20
N GLU A 79 10.29 3.27 -13.21
CA GLU A 79 9.06 2.52 -12.94
C GLU A 79 7.87 3.48 -12.69
N ALA A 80 8.06 4.51 -11.86
CA ALA A 80 7.01 5.48 -11.58
C ALA A 80 6.50 6.18 -12.84
N LYS A 81 7.41 6.63 -13.73
CA LYS A 81 7.04 7.25 -15.01
C LYS A 81 6.21 6.32 -15.89
N GLU A 82 6.63 5.07 -16.00
CA GLU A 82 5.94 4.05 -16.79
C GLU A 82 4.54 3.78 -16.24
N TYR A 83 4.42 3.58 -14.91
CA TYR A 83 3.16 3.24 -14.28
C TYR A 83 2.14 4.38 -14.33
N ILE A 84 2.60 5.63 -14.21
CA ILE A 84 1.76 6.81 -14.41
C ILE A 84 1.24 6.85 -15.85
N SER A 85 2.10 6.59 -16.82
CA SER A 85 1.71 6.55 -18.25
C SER A 85 0.72 5.42 -18.54
N ALA A 86 0.82 4.30 -17.82
CA ALA A 86 -0.10 3.16 -17.93
C ALA A 86 -1.46 3.39 -17.24
N GLY A 87 -1.62 4.47 -16.47
CA GLY A 87 -2.91 4.90 -15.91
C GLY A 87 -3.14 4.57 -14.44
N THR A 88 -2.07 4.41 -13.63
CA THR A 88 -2.24 4.30 -12.18
C THR A 88 -2.69 5.63 -11.57
N ASN A 89 -3.50 5.56 -10.49
CA ASN A 89 -3.94 6.72 -9.72
C ASN A 89 -3.17 6.88 -8.40
N GLU A 90 -2.54 5.82 -7.89
CA GLU A 90 -1.72 5.84 -6.68
C GLU A 90 -0.55 4.86 -6.83
N ILE A 91 0.58 5.12 -6.16
CA ILE A 91 1.78 4.25 -6.19
C ILE A 91 2.14 3.82 -4.76
N ASP A 92 2.28 2.51 -4.55
CA ASP A 92 2.78 1.92 -3.31
C ASP A 92 4.24 1.46 -3.52
N MET A 93 5.22 2.34 -3.24
CA MET A 93 6.64 2.01 -3.39
C MET A 93 7.19 1.29 -2.15
N VAL A 94 8.10 0.34 -2.34
CA VAL A 94 8.88 -0.22 -1.22
C VAL A 94 10.15 0.61 -1.04
N VAL A 95 10.36 1.13 0.19
CA VAL A 95 11.61 1.80 0.56
C VAL A 95 12.78 0.81 0.52
N ASN A 96 13.99 1.28 0.29
CA ASN A 96 15.16 0.42 0.51
C ASN A 96 15.39 0.23 2.02
N PHE A 97 14.76 -0.81 2.58
CA PHE A 97 14.90 -1.10 4.02
C PHE A 97 16.32 -1.54 4.41
N GLY A 98 17.17 -1.90 3.47
CA GLY A 98 18.61 -2.07 3.70
C GLY A 98 19.29 -0.74 4.06
N TYR A 99 18.92 0.36 3.44
CA TYR A 99 19.38 1.70 3.82
C TYR A 99 18.85 2.10 5.20
N VAL A 100 17.59 1.80 5.50
CA VAL A 100 17.00 2.04 6.83
C VAL A 100 17.81 1.32 7.91
N ARG A 101 18.02 -0.01 7.74
CA ARG A 101 18.80 -0.86 8.66
C ARG A 101 20.27 -0.42 8.82
N SER A 102 20.79 0.33 7.86
CA SER A 102 22.13 0.90 7.86
C SER A 102 22.20 2.33 8.39
N ALA A 103 21.07 2.88 8.83
CA ALA A 103 20.91 4.28 9.25
C ALA A 103 21.38 5.30 8.19
N MET A 104 21.25 4.95 6.91
CA MET A 104 21.60 5.81 5.76
C MET A 104 20.41 6.70 5.43
N TRP A 105 20.12 7.67 6.31
CA TRP A 105 18.87 8.43 6.27
C TRP A 105 18.75 9.37 5.08
N ASP A 106 19.86 9.94 4.62
CA ASP A 106 19.87 10.80 3.44
C ASP A 106 19.56 9.99 2.17
N GLU A 107 20.07 8.76 2.09
CA GLU A 107 19.77 7.82 1.01
C GLU A 107 18.32 7.33 1.07
N VAL A 108 17.76 7.14 2.27
CA VAL A 108 16.32 6.81 2.43
C VAL A 108 15.47 7.96 1.90
N VAL A 109 15.76 9.20 2.25
CA VAL A 109 15.06 10.38 1.74
C VAL A 109 15.21 10.50 0.22
N ALA A 110 16.42 10.31 -0.30
CA ALA A 110 16.69 10.38 -1.74
C ALA A 110 15.96 9.27 -2.52
N ASP A 111 15.90 8.05 -1.96
CA ASP A 111 15.20 6.91 -2.54
C ASP A 111 13.69 7.17 -2.69
N ILE A 112 13.06 7.69 -1.63
CA ILE A 112 11.64 8.06 -1.66
C ILE A 112 11.41 9.25 -2.59
N ARG A 113 12.26 10.28 -2.52
CA ARG A 113 12.14 11.49 -3.34
C ARG A 113 12.24 11.20 -4.83
N ALA A 114 13.03 10.23 -5.24
CA ALA A 114 13.12 9.81 -6.63
C ALA A 114 11.75 9.40 -7.24
N VAL A 115 10.83 8.89 -6.41
CA VAL A 115 9.47 8.52 -6.83
C VAL A 115 8.50 9.69 -6.64
N THR A 116 8.56 10.38 -5.50
CA THR A 116 7.62 11.48 -5.23
C THR A 116 7.80 12.65 -6.20
N ASP A 117 9.04 12.98 -6.60
CA ASP A 117 9.31 14.05 -7.58
C ASP A 117 8.72 13.74 -8.97
N VAL A 118 8.61 12.46 -9.32
CA VAL A 118 7.96 12.01 -10.55
C VAL A 118 6.44 12.03 -10.42
N ALA A 119 5.89 11.59 -9.30
CA ALA A 119 4.46 11.40 -9.10
C ALA A 119 3.71 12.72 -8.82
N LYS A 120 4.28 13.61 -8.04
CA LYS A 120 3.67 14.88 -7.61
C LYS A 120 3.19 15.78 -8.73
N PRO A 121 3.94 16.02 -9.83
CA PRO A 121 3.46 16.85 -10.96
C PRO A 121 2.19 16.31 -11.62
N HIS A 122 1.91 15.02 -11.45
CA HIS A 122 0.72 14.35 -11.98
C HIS A 122 -0.42 14.22 -10.96
N GLY A 123 -0.22 14.72 -9.72
CA GLY A 123 -1.21 14.59 -8.64
C GLY A 123 -1.38 13.14 -8.15
N ILE A 124 -0.38 12.28 -8.35
CA ILE A 124 -0.41 10.86 -7.98
C ILE A 124 0.13 10.69 -6.55
N PRO A 125 -0.68 10.26 -5.57
CA PRO A 125 -0.21 9.97 -4.23
C PRO A 125 0.78 8.81 -4.18
N VAL A 126 1.81 8.96 -3.34
CA VAL A 126 2.84 7.95 -3.10
C VAL A 126 2.74 7.43 -1.68
N LYS A 127 2.66 6.10 -1.55
CA LYS A 127 2.70 5.40 -0.27
C LYS A 127 4.03 4.67 -0.14
N VAL A 128 4.70 4.82 1.00
CA VAL A 128 6.01 4.23 1.27
C VAL A 128 5.85 3.01 2.16
N ILE A 129 6.13 1.82 1.62
CA ILE A 129 6.09 0.54 2.34
C ILE A 129 7.42 0.36 3.07
N PHE A 130 7.35 0.21 4.38
CA PHE A 130 8.53 0.08 5.24
C PHE A 130 9.01 -1.36 5.39
N GLU A 131 8.12 -2.33 5.28
CA GLU A 131 8.31 -3.73 5.68
C GLU A 131 8.68 -3.83 7.16
N THR A 132 7.75 -3.44 8.01
CA THR A 132 7.96 -3.27 9.47
C THR A 132 8.43 -4.54 10.18
N ALA A 133 8.22 -5.71 9.60
CA ALA A 133 8.74 -6.98 10.11
C ALA A 133 10.27 -7.01 10.25
N TYR A 134 10.99 -6.18 9.50
CA TYR A 134 12.45 -6.10 9.53
C TYR A 134 12.99 -4.91 10.34
N LEU A 135 12.12 -4.05 10.87
CA LEU A 135 12.50 -2.78 11.47
C LEU A 135 12.18 -2.73 12.96
N THR A 136 13.02 -2.04 13.71
CA THR A 136 12.74 -1.66 15.09
C THR A 136 11.77 -0.48 15.13
N THR A 137 11.15 -0.22 16.28
CA THR A 137 10.26 0.93 16.51
C THR A 137 10.95 2.27 16.21
N ASP A 138 12.24 2.39 16.59
CA ASP A 138 13.03 3.61 16.30
C ASP A 138 13.26 3.77 14.79
N GLU A 139 13.57 2.69 14.08
CA GLU A 139 13.72 2.71 12.61
C GLU A 139 12.40 3.08 11.92
N ILE A 140 11.26 2.54 12.39
CA ILE A 140 9.92 2.89 11.87
C ILE A 140 9.66 4.40 12.07
N THR A 141 9.90 4.91 13.28
CA THR A 141 9.74 6.33 13.60
C THR A 141 10.60 7.20 12.69
N ARG A 142 11.89 6.88 12.56
CA ARG A 142 12.82 7.65 11.74
C ARG A 142 12.49 7.59 10.25
N THR A 143 12.06 6.42 9.76
CA THR A 143 11.65 6.26 8.36
C THR A 143 10.38 7.08 8.06
N THR A 144 9.46 7.21 9.03
CA THR A 144 8.29 8.08 8.91
C THR A 144 8.70 9.53 8.71
N GLU A 145 9.67 10.04 9.48
CA GLU A 145 10.22 11.39 9.29
C GLU A 145 10.90 11.56 7.91
N CYS A 146 11.63 10.55 7.44
CA CYS A 146 12.21 10.56 6.10
C CYS A 146 11.14 10.63 5.00
N ALA A 147 10.04 9.88 5.16
CA ALA A 147 8.91 9.91 4.22
C ALA A 147 8.23 11.29 4.16
N ILE A 148 8.05 11.93 5.33
CA ILE A 148 7.53 13.31 5.42
C ILE A 148 8.49 14.29 4.72
N GLN A 149 9.79 14.19 5.00
CA GLN A 149 10.82 15.04 4.38
C GLN A 149 10.88 14.85 2.85
N ALA A 150 10.58 13.66 2.37
CA ALA A 150 10.52 13.33 0.94
C ALA A 150 9.17 13.65 0.29
N ASN A 151 8.23 14.30 1.00
CA ASN A 151 6.90 14.66 0.53
C ASN A 151 6.04 13.45 0.07
N ALA A 152 6.18 12.29 0.72
CA ALA A 152 5.25 11.19 0.53
C ALA A 152 3.86 11.50 1.13
N ASP A 153 2.82 10.86 0.62
CA ASP A 153 1.44 11.08 1.06
C ASP A 153 1.02 10.07 2.14
N PHE A 154 1.58 8.86 2.09
CA PHE A 154 1.34 7.79 3.07
C PHE A 154 2.62 7.08 3.48
N VAL A 155 2.62 6.57 4.71
CA VAL A 155 3.48 5.47 5.15
C VAL A 155 2.65 4.20 5.27
N LYS A 156 3.21 3.06 4.87
CA LYS A 156 2.54 1.76 4.84
C LYS A 156 3.38 0.71 5.57
N THR A 157 2.74 -0.14 6.37
CA THR A 157 3.46 -1.12 7.19
C THR A 157 4.22 -2.16 6.37
N SER A 158 3.54 -2.90 5.51
CA SER A 158 4.06 -4.17 5.00
C SER A 158 3.69 -4.44 3.56
N THR A 159 4.51 -5.24 2.88
CA THR A 159 4.19 -5.80 1.56
C THR A 159 3.16 -6.93 1.64
N GLY A 160 3.19 -7.70 2.74
CA GLY A 160 2.44 -8.96 2.90
C GLY A 160 3.18 -10.19 2.37
N PHE A 161 4.44 -10.03 1.89
CA PHE A 161 5.28 -11.10 1.34
C PHE A 161 6.45 -11.50 2.26
N ALA A 162 6.65 -10.80 3.40
CA ALA A 162 7.73 -11.08 4.35
C ALA A 162 7.32 -12.02 5.50
N GLY A 163 6.15 -12.66 5.41
CA GLY A 163 5.65 -13.59 6.45
C GLY A 163 4.87 -12.91 7.57
N GLU A 164 5.24 -11.70 7.98
CA GLU A 164 4.50 -10.91 8.96
C GLU A 164 3.82 -9.70 8.30
N GLY A 165 2.69 -9.28 8.86
CA GLY A 165 1.94 -8.15 8.38
C GLY A 165 1.90 -7.00 9.40
N ALA A 166 0.85 -6.18 9.31
CA ALA A 166 0.64 -5.08 10.24
C ALA A 166 0.46 -5.57 11.68
N THR A 167 1.20 -4.97 12.60
CA THR A 167 1.04 -5.13 14.05
C THR A 167 0.49 -3.85 14.67
N GLU A 168 -0.20 -3.96 15.82
CA GLU A 168 -0.66 -2.76 16.54
C GLU A 168 0.51 -1.88 16.99
N GLU A 169 1.62 -2.49 17.38
CA GLU A 169 2.83 -1.77 17.79
C GLU A 169 3.41 -0.95 16.65
N GLY A 170 3.63 -1.57 15.47
CA GLY A 170 4.15 -0.89 14.29
C GLY A 170 3.23 0.22 13.79
N VAL A 171 1.90 -0.02 13.79
CA VAL A 171 0.91 1.00 13.42
C VAL A 171 0.92 2.17 14.40
N ARG A 172 0.98 1.93 15.72
CA ARG A 172 1.07 3.00 16.72
C ARG A 172 2.33 3.84 16.52
N ALA A 173 3.49 3.20 16.34
CA ALA A 173 4.74 3.91 16.08
C ALA A 173 4.63 4.83 14.85
N MET A 174 4.01 4.34 13.76
CA MET A 174 3.78 5.16 12.56
C MET A 174 2.81 6.32 12.82
N VAL A 175 1.67 6.06 13.46
CA VAL A 175 0.66 7.10 13.75
C VAL A 175 1.22 8.18 14.69
N GLU A 176 1.96 7.78 15.72
CA GLU A 176 2.62 8.70 16.65
C GLU A 176 3.70 9.53 15.95
N ALA A 177 4.53 8.94 15.10
CA ALA A 177 5.53 9.67 14.32
C ALA A 177 4.90 10.57 13.24
N ALA A 178 3.83 10.13 12.62
CA ALA A 178 3.10 10.89 11.60
C ALA A 178 2.54 12.21 12.12
N GLN A 179 1.99 12.25 13.34
CA GLN A 179 1.40 13.44 13.97
C GLN A 179 0.42 14.19 13.05
N GLY A 180 -0.30 13.49 12.19
CA GLY A 180 -1.20 14.07 11.20
C GLY A 180 -0.52 14.75 10.01
N ARG A 181 0.81 14.70 9.88
CA ARG A 181 1.58 15.28 8.76
C ARG A 181 1.61 14.38 7.52
N ILE A 182 1.37 13.10 7.69
CA ILE A 182 1.34 12.07 6.66
C ILE A 182 0.29 11.02 7.04
N GLU A 183 -0.37 10.42 6.06
CA GLU A 183 -1.36 9.39 6.31
C GLU A 183 -0.71 8.02 6.58
N VAL A 184 -1.44 7.13 7.26
CA VAL A 184 -0.94 5.80 7.61
C VAL A 184 -1.82 4.72 7.00
N LYS A 185 -1.20 3.74 6.36
CA LYS A 185 -1.84 2.53 5.81
C LYS A 185 -1.34 1.30 6.56
N ALA A 186 -2.28 0.52 7.11
CA ALA A 186 -1.99 -0.82 7.64
C ALA A 186 -2.20 -1.87 6.54
N SER A 187 -1.27 -2.80 6.38
CA SER A 187 -1.37 -3.88 5.38
C SER A 187 -0.63 -5.14 5.79
N GLY A 188 -1.04 -6.27 5.21
CA GLY A 188 -0.53 -7.60 5.56
C GLY A 188 -1.30 -8.24 6.71
N GLY A 189 -1.85 -9.43 6.48
CA GLY A 189 -2.54 -10.22 7.50
C GLY A 189 -3.95 -9.77 7.89
N ILE A 190 -4.51 -8.74 7.24
CA ILE A 190 -5.84 -8.20 7.56
C ILE A 190 -6.88 -8.98 6.75
N ARG A 191 -7.65 -9.85 7.42
CA ARG A 191 -8.53 -10.82 6.75
C ARG A 191 -10.00 -10.75 7.18
N ASP A 192 -10.31 -9.97 8.19
CA ASP A 192 -11.66 -9.83 8.75
C ASP A 192 -11.97 -8.39 9.13
N ARG A 193 -13.26 -8.10 9.29
CA ARG A 193 -13.76 -6.77 9.60
C ARG A 193 -13.27 -6.26 10.96
N ALA A 194 -13.24 -7.11 11.97
CA ALA A 194 -12.86 -6.68 13.32
C ALA A 194 -11.40 -6.21 13.37
N THR A 195 -10.51 -6.92 12.66
CA THR A 195 -9.10 -6.51 12.52
C THR A 195 -8.96 -5.20 11.75
N ALA A 196 -9.67 -5.04 10.62
CA ALA A 196 -9.66 -3.80 9.86
C ALA A 196 -10.15 -2.60 10.71
N GLU A 197 -11.30 -2.75 11.39
CA GLU A 197 -11.85 -1.70 12.27
C GLU A 197 -10.92 -1.36 13.43
N ARG A 198 -10.19 -2.34 13.95
CA ARG A 198 -9.21 -2.12 15.02
C ARG A 198 -8.09 -1.20 14.56
N PHE A 199 -7.53 -1.42 13.37
CA PHE A 199 -6.52 -0.52 12.81
C PHE A 199 -7.06 0.87 12.48
N VAL A 200 -8.28 0.98 11.95
CA VAL A 200 -8.91 2.29 11.73
C VAL A 200 -9.04 3.06 13.05
N LYS A 201 -9.43 2.39 14.16
CA LYS A 201 -9.49 3.03 15.48
C LYS A 201 -8.12 3.47 16.02
N LEU A 202 -7.03 2.89 15.55
CA LEU A 202 -5.67 3.33 15.88
C LEU A 202 -5.24 4.58 15.09
N GLY A 203 -6.02 5.01 14.10
CA GLY A 203 -5.76 6.22 13.32
C GLY A 203 -5.30 5.97 11.89
N VAL A 204 -5.33 4.72 11.37
CA VAL A 204 -5.04 4.52 9.95
C VAL A 204 -6.20 5.00 9.08
N THR A 205 -5.86 5.53 7.93
CA THR A 205 -6.81 6.06 6.95
C THR A 205 -6.97 5.14 5.75
N ARG A 206 -6.15 4.08 5.65
CA ARG A 206 -6.17 3.11 4.57
C ARG A 206 -5.82 1.70 5.08
N ILE A 207 -6.46 0.70 4.50
CA ILE A 207 -6.26 -0.73 4.81
C ILE A 207 -5.88 -1.48 3.55
N GLY A 208 -4.74 -2.18 3.56
CA GLY A 208 -4.38 -3.11 2.49
C GLY A 208 -4.77 -4.53 2.83
N ASN A 209 -5.60 -5.16 2.01
CA ASN A 209 -6.03 -6.54 2.18
C ASN A 209 -5.92 -7.32 0.87
N GLY A 210 -5.62 -8.61 0.95
CA GLY A 210 -5.67 -9.50 -0.21
C GLY A 210 -7.10 -9.62 -0.77
N PHE A 211 -7.25 -9.70 -2.08
CA PHE A 211 -8.57 -9.73 -2.75
C PHE A 211 -9.52 -10.80 -2.17
N SER A 212 -9.01 -11.94 -1.74
CA SER A 212 -9.80 -13.04 -1.14
C SER A 212 -10.46 -12.66 0.19
N SER A 213 -10.01 -11.59 0.86
CA SER A 213 -10.54 -11.15 2.17
C SER A 213 -11.55 -10.01 2.06
N THR A 214 -11.71 -9.39 0.89
CA THR A 214 -12.56 -8.20 0.71
C THR A 214 -14.01 -8.48 1.09
N LYS A 215 -14.57 -9.61 0.66
CA LYS A 215 -15.92 -10.01 1.02
C LYS A 215 -16.11 -10.11 2.55
N ALA A 216 -15.21 -10.83 3.24
CA ALA A 216 -15.28 -11.00 4.69
C ALA A 216 -15.19 -9.66 5.45
N ILE A 217 -14.33 -8.74 4.99
CA ILE A 217 -14.19 -7.42 5.59
C ILE A 217 -15.43 -6.57 5.35
N CYS A 218 -15.96 -6.54 4.14
CA CYS A 218 -17.11 -5.71 3.77
C CYS A 218 -18.41 -6.21 4.41
N GLU A 219 -18.67 -7.50 4.41
CA GLU A 219 -19.91 -8.11 4.90
C GLU A 219 -19.88 -8.44 6.41
N GLY A 220 -18.70 -8.47 7.01
CA GLY A 220 -18.55 -8.82 8.44
C GLY A 220 -18.78 -10.30 8.75
N ALA A 221 -18.75 -11.16 7.73
CA ALA A 221 -19.04 -12.60 7.85
C ALA A 221 -17.76 -13.43 7.64
N GLY A 222 -17.31 -14.12 8.69
CA GLY A 222 -16.18 -15.06 8.62
C GLY A 222 -14.79 -14.39 8.54
N SER A 223 -13.76 -15.22 8.46
CA SER A 223 -12.39 -14.79 8.15
C SER A 223 -12.05 -15.14 6.70
N GLY A 224 -11.46 -14.24 5.95
CA GLY A 224 -10.96 -14.51 4.61
C GLY A 224 -9.82 -15.56 4.66
N SER A 225 -9.80 -16.47 3.68
CA SER A 225 -8.75 -17.49 3.55
C SER A 225 -7.66 -17.00 2.59
N GLY A 226 -6.40 -17.13 2.99
CA GLY A 226 -5.23 -16.90 2.12
C GLY A 226 -4.32 -15.75 2.56
N ALA A 227 -3.00 -15.93 2.28
CA ALA A 227 -2.05 -14.82 2.19
C ALA A 227 -2.35 -14.01 0.91
N TYR A 228 -1.73 -12.84 0.79
CA TYR A 228 -1.84 -12.00 -0.42
C TYR A 228 -1.85 -12.79 -1.70
#